data_ae4dc5ab180eaa30bb240ae091e90b97
#
_entry.id   ae4dc5ab180eaa30bb240ae091e90b97
#
_cell.length_a   1.000
_cell.length_b   1.000
_cell.length_c   1.000
_cell.angle_alpha   90.00
_cell.angle_beta   90.00
_cell.angle_gamma   90.00
#
_symmetry.space_group_name_H-M   'P 1'
#
loop_
_entity.id
_entity.type
_entity.pdbx_description
1 polymer ?
#
loop_
_entity_poly.entity_id
_entity_poly.type
_entity_poly.pdbx_seq_one_letter_code
_entity_poly.pdbx_strand_id
1 'polypeptide(L)' 'MALAGVVKVDALVAPDGSVKAVDVKGGHPVLAQAAANSVRRWKWETTAHESHELVEIRFSPPE' A
#
# COMPACT_ATOMS: atom_id res chain seq x y z
N MET A 1 -21.22 -5.15 -9.69
CA MET A 1 -20.91 -5.90 -8.46
C MET A 1 -19.97 -5.10 -7.60
N ALA A 2 -20.28 -4.95 -6.34
CA ALA A 2 -19.43 -4.24 -5.41
C ALA A 2 -18.34 -5.19 -4.87
N LEU A 3 -17.11 -4.68 -4.80
CA LEU A 3 -16.00 -5.43 -4.21
C LEU A 3 -15.71 -4.87 -2.82
N ALA A 4 -15.54 -5.77 -1.89
CA ALA A 4 -15.17 -5.42 -0.52
C ALA A 4 -14.03 -6.33 -0.08
N GLY A 5 -13.18 -5.79 0.76
CA GLY A 5 -12.09 -6.59 1.28
C GLY A 5 -10.99 -5.74 1.87
N VAL A 6 -9.96 -6.43 2.34
CA VAL A 6 -8.77 -5.80 2.93
C VAL A 6 -7.56 -6.25 2.13
N VAL A 7 -6.71 -5.30 1.79
CA VAL A 7 -5.45 -5.57 1.10
C VAL A 7 -4.30 -5.18 2.03
N LYS A 8 -3.35 -6.08 2.20
CA LYS A 8 -2.14 -5.83 2.99
C LYS A 8 -0.96 -5.64 2.04
N VAL A 9 -0.28 -4.53 2.21
CA VAL A 9 0.82 -4.13 1.33
C VAL A 9 2.02 -3.77 2.18
N ASP A 10 3.19 -4.30 1.82
CA ASP A 10 4.45 -3.92 2.44
C ASP A 10 5.14 -2.91 1.52
N ALA A 11 5.35 -1.71 2.02
CA ALA A 11 6.03 -0.66 1.28
C ALA A 11 7.45 -0.49 1.80
N LEU A 12 8.43 -0.53 0.90
CA LEU A 12 9.80 -0.19 1.23
C LEU A 12 9.98 1.30 1.00
N VAL A 13 10.24 2.03 2.06
CA VAL A 13 10.32 3.48 2.07
C VAL A 13 11.77 3.92 2.16
N ALA A 14 12.21 4.75 1.23
CA ALA A 14 13.56 5.31 1.22
C ALA A 14 13.69 6.40 2.31
N PRO A 15 14.94 6.74 2.70
CA PRO A 15 15.15 7.78 3.71
C PRO A 15 14.52 9.14 3.37
N ASP A 16 14.36 9.45 2.09
CA ASP A 16 13.74 10.70 1.65
C ASP A 16 12.21 10.68 1.71
N GLY A 17 11.62 9.55 2.13
CA GLY A 17 10.17 9.41 2.25
C GLY A 17 9.49 8.87 1.00
N SER A 18 10.21 8.63 -0.07
CA SER A 18 9.62 8.06 -1.28
C SER A 18 9.49 6.54 -1.17
N VAL A 19 8.49 5.98 -1.85
CA VAL A 19 8.28 4.54 -1.86
C VAL A 19 9.14 3.93 -2.96
N LYS A 20 10.06 3.05 -2.58
CA LYS A 20 10.98 2.38 -3.52
C LYS A 20 10.38 1.13 -4.13
N ALA A 21 9.63 0.38 -3.33
CA ALA A 21 9.04 -0.88 -3.77
C ALA A 21 7.77 -1.15 -2.98
N VAL A 22 6.88 -1.89 -3.59
CA VAL A 22 5.61 -2.30 -2.99
C VAL A 22 5.44 -3.79 -3.19
N ASP A 23 5.15 -4.52 -2.11
CA ASP A 23 4.92 -5.95 -2.17
C ASP A 23 3.56 -6.26 -1.55
N VAL A 24 2.69 -6.87 -2.33
CA VAL A 24 1.35 -7.23 -1.86
C VAL A 24 1.43 -8.53 -1.08
N LYS A 25 1.03 -8.50 0.19
CA LYS A 25 1.06 -9.65 1.08
C LYS A 25 -0.24 -10.43 1.09
N GLY A 26 -1.35 -9.82 0.69
CA GLY A 26 -2.63 -10.51 0.62
C GLY A 26 -3.74 -9.59 0.15
N GLY A 27 -4.83 -10.20 -0.32
CA GLY A 27 -5.99 -9.47 -0.78
C GLY A 27 -6.45 -9.92 -2.17
N HIS A 28 -7.58 -9.38 -2.59
CA HIS A 28 -8.14 -9.67 -3.90
C HIS A 28 -7.23 -9.07 -5.00
N PRO A 29 -6.92 -9.80 -6.07
CA PRO A 29 -5.96 -9.34 -7.09
C PRO A 29 -6.28 -7.96 -7.68
N VAL A 30 -7.54 -7.69 -7.97
CA VAL A 30 -7.95 -6.38 -8.53
C VAL A 30 -7.75 -5.27 -7.51
N LEU A 31 -8.18 -5.51 -6.27
CA LEU A 31 -8.01 -4.54 -5.19
C LEU A 31 -6.53 -4.37 -4.82
N ALA A 32 -5.76 -5.44 -4.88
CA ALA A 32 -4.34 -5.40 -4.59
C ALA A 32 -3.60 -4.49 -5.57
N GLN A 33 -3.93 -4.55 -6.84
CA GLN A 33 -3.32 -3.70 -7.85
C GLN A 33 -3.64 -2.22 -7.59
N ALA A 34 -4.90 -1.93 -7.28
CA ALA A 34 -5.31 -0.56 -6.97
C ALA A 34 -4.60 -0.04 -5.72
N ALA A 35 -4.51 -0.88 -4.69
CA ALA A 35 -3.83 -0.52 -3.45
C ALA A 35 -2.35 -0.24 -3.69
N ALA A 36 -1.66 -1.09 -4.44
CA ALA A 36 -0.26 -0.91 -4.73
C ALA A 36 -0.01 0.39 -5.50
N ASN A 37 -0.85 0.70 -6.48
CA ASN A 37 -0.74 1.93 -7.24
C ASN A 37 -0.94 3.17 -6.35
N SER A 38 -1.85 3.10 -5.40
CA SER A 38 -2.08 4.20 -4.46
C SER A 38 -0.88 4.39 -3.53
N VAL A 39 -0.38 3.29 -2.96
CA VAL A 39 0.73 3.36 -2.00
C VAL A 39 1.99 3.90 -2.66
N ARG A 40 2.24 3.59 -3.91
CA ARG A 40 3.42 4.09 -4.63
C ARG A 40 3.46 5.61 -4.73
N ARG A 41 2.31 6.27 -4.64
CA ARG A 41 2.20 7.73 -4.71
C ARG A 41 2.33 8.39 -3.36
N TRP A 42 2.33 7.62 -2.30
CA TRP A 42 2.39 8.16 -0.94
C TRP A 42 3.77 8.71 -0.64
N LYS A 43 3.80 9.74 0.18
CA LYS A 43 5.02 10.30 0.72
C LYS A 43 5.04 10.03 2.21
N TRP A 44 6.14 9.53 2.68
CA TRP A 44 6.36 9.22 4.09
C TRP A 44 7.32 10.25 4.68
N GLU A 45 7.41 10.27 6.00
CA GLU A 45 8.37 11.14 6.65
C GLU A 45 9.79 10.69 6.34
N THR A 46 10.71 11.65 6.26
CA THR A 46 12.12 11.33 6.07
C THR A 46 12.66 10.68 7.34
N THR A 47 13.52 9.70 7.16
CA THR A 47 14.15 8.98 8.26
C THR A 47 15.63 8.83 8.00
N ALA A 48 16.35 8.25 8.96
CA ALA A 48 17.79 8.05 8.84
C ALA A 48 18.14 6.89 7.90
N HIS A 49 17.21 5.98 7.66
CA HIS A 49 17.44 4.78 6.85
C HIS A 49 16.14 4.28 6.25
N GLU A 50 16.28 3.32 5.34
CA GLU A 50 15.11 2.68 4.76
C GLU A 50 14.27 1.99 5.83
N SER A 51 12.97 1.95 5.60
CA SER A 51 12.05 1.27 6.50
C SER A 51 11.02 0.49 5.70
N HIS A 52 10.50 -0.57 6.32
CA HIS A 52 9.36 -1.32 5.79
C HIS A 52 8.12 -0.89 6.54
N GLU A 53 7.12 -0.48 5.78
CA GLU A 53 5.84 -0.04 6.34
C GLU A 53 4.74 -0.97 5.87
N LEU A 54 4.04 -1.59 6.81
CA LEU A 54 2.91 -2.45 6.49
C LEU A 54 1.65 -1.61 6.47
N VAL A 55 1.01 -1.59 5.31
CA VAL A 55 -0.20 -0.80 5.08
C VAL A 55 -1.37 -1.75 4.87
N GLU A 56 -2.45 -1.50 5.59
CA GLU A 56 -3.69 -2.23 5.41
C GLU A 56 -4.73 -1.28 4.84
N ILE A 57 -5.23 -1.61 3.66
CA ILE A 57 -6.21 -0.78 2.97
C ILE A 57 -7.52 -1.54 2.91
N ARG A 58 -8.57 -0.91 3.41
CA ARG A 58 -9.91 -1.48 3.38
C ARG A 58 -10.70 -0.90 2.23
N PHE A 59 -11.31 -1.79 1.48
CA PHE A 59 -12.23 -1.41 0.42
C PHE A 59 -13.63 -1.78 0.84
N SER A 60 -14.55 -0.82 0.74
CA SER A 60 -15.95 -1.03 1.06
C SER A 60 -16.80 -0.70 -0.15
N PRO A 61 -17.86 -1.46 -0.43
CA PRO A 61 -18.77 -1.11 -1.52
C PRO A 61 -19.50 0.20 -1.19
N PRO A 62 -19.82 1.00 -2.20
CA PRO A 62 -20.67 2.17 -1.97
C PRO A 62 -22.06 1.72 -1.56
N GLU A 63 -22.68 2.50 -0.71
CA GLU A 63 -24.05 2.26 -0.28
C GLU A 63 -25.05 2.89 -1.23
#